data_f77a2fb41fff48f45118a43b785363e8
#
_entry.id   f77a2fb41fff48f45118a43b785363e8
#
_cell.length_a   1.000
_cell.length_b   1.000
_cell.length_c   1.000
_cell.angle_alpha   90.00
_cell.angle_beta   90.00
_cell.angle_gamma   90.00
#
_symmetry.space_group_name_H-M   'P 1'
#
loop_
_entity.id
_entity.type
_entity.pdbx_description
1 polymer ?
#
loop_
_entity_poly.entity_id
_entity_poly.type
_entity_poly.pdbx_seq_one_letter_code
_entity_poly.pdbx_strand_id
1 'polypeptide(L)'
;MDIDSSTSPPLASQAADPTLRLDLPAIDVASPELSIVVPALNEKLTIGDFIDWCKEGLSKAGVVGEILIVDSSTDSTADIALAKGARVLRAPKRGLGRAYIDSLPFIRGKWIIMGDCDCTYDFREIGPFVAKFRGGTQFIMGSRFRGYIEPGAMPPLHRYLGTPVTTWILNVLFSGHFSDIHCGMRGITKPALELMGLRSQSWEYASEMVLKSVHMKLKTDEVPIRFLKDREGRLSHHKRSGWFSPWAAAWINLRAMFIYGADFFLYRPGLALAALGATLTLPLSLGPVRVGAVEFSLHWMLLGVTLATLGLQCIYMGILTQTFFDYSGDTTKRWLTRFQYTRTVLLAAGLFAAGLALTALLLAHYINHQFVLNEGSKLNYLGVTGLLLMITGFMTFTFTLLLHSTSVVVWRK
;
A
#
# COMPACT_ATOMS: atom_id res chain seq x y z
N MET A 1 -27.93 19.19 -19.16
CA MET A 1 -28.40 17.84 -18.81
C MET A 1 -27.75 17.54 -17.46
N ASP A 2 -28.48 17.95 -16.41
CA ASP A 2 -28.02 17.94 -15.03
C ASP A 2 -27.92 16.51 -14.54
N ILE A 3 -26.71 16.11 -14.12
CA ILE A 3 -26.47 14.82 -13.48
C ILE A 3 -26.65 15.05 -11.99
N ASP A 4 -27.77 14.57 -11.50
CA ASP A 4 -28.20 14.53 -10.11
C ASP A 4 -27.12 13.84 -9.22
N SER A 5 -26.62 14.59 -8.24
CA SER A 5 -25.50 14.24 -7.36
C SER A 5 -25.97 13.52 -6.08
N SER A 6 -26.95 12.65 -6.17
CA SER A 6 -27.46 11.93 -5.00
C SER A 6 -27.72 10.46 -5.33
N THR A 7 -26.70 9.61 -5.19
CA THR A 7 -26.81 8.23 -4.68
C THR A 7 -25.46 7.52 -4.74
N SER A 8 -24.62 7.76 -3.73
CA SER A 8 -23.63 6.73 -3.34
C SER A 8 -24.45 5.60 -2.67
N PRO A 9 -24.28 4.34 -3.08
CA PRO A 9 -24.97 3.27 -2.39
C PRO A 9 -24.52 3.23 -0.93
N PRO A 10 -25.44 3.10 0.05
CA PRO A 10 -25.06 2.93 1.44
C PRO A 10 -24.17 1.69 1.55
N LEU A 11 -23.08 1.79 2.29
CA LEU A 11 -22.30 0.65 2.76
C LEU A 11 -23.30 -0.43 3.20
N ALA A 12 -23.34 -1.54 2.45
CA ALA A 12 -24.21 -2.65 2.75
C ALA A 12 -24.14 -2.91 4.25
N SER A 13 -25.28 -2.94 4.92
CA SER A 13 -25.42 -3.25 6.31
C SER A 13 -24.71 -4.57 6.58
N GLN A 14 -23.44 -4.49 7.00
CA GLN A 14 -22.78 -5.64 7.59
C GLN A 14 -23.63 -5.95 8.82
N ALA A 15 -24.30 -7.10 8.80
CA ALA A 15 -24.98 -7.61 9.97
C ALA A 15 -24.00 -7.49 11.14
N ALA A 16 -24.40 -6.79 12.20
CA ALA A 16 -23.51 -6.48 13.32
C ALA A 16 -22.86 -7.79 13.77
N ASP A 17 -21.53 -7.84 13.75
CA ASP A 17 -20.79 -9.04 14.19
C ASP A 17 -21.22 -9.36 15.62
N PRO A 18 -21.91 -10.48 15.87
CA PRO A 18 -22.49 -10.79 17.17
C PRO A 18 -21.43 -10.97 18.27
N THR A 19 -20.16 -11.05 17.89
CA THR A 19 -19.05 -11.17 18.83
C THR A 19 -18.54 -9.83 19.35
N LEU A 20 -19.02 -8.71 18.79
CA LEU A 20 -18.69 -7.37 19.23
C LEU A 20 -19.71 -6.87 20.24
N ARG A 21 -19.23 -6.42 21.39
CA ARG A 21 -20.07 -5.84 22.44
C ARG A 21 -19.54 -4.50 22.89
N LEU A 22 -20.36 -3.47 22.82
CA LEU A 22 -20.04 -2.14 23.31
C LEU A 22 -20.54 -1.95 24.73
N ASP A 23 -19.64 -1.68 25.66
CA ASP A 23 -19.93 -1.30 27.02
C ASP A 23 -19.78 0.24 27.15
N LEU A 24 -20.78 0.91 27.75
CA LEU A 24 -20.78 2.36 27.90
C LEU A 24 -20.39 2.75 29.34
N PRO A 25 -19.63 3.85 29.53
CA PRO A 25 -19.35 4.39 30.86
C PRO A 25 -20.61 5.00 31.48
N ALA A 26 -20.59 5.21 32.80
CA ALA A 26 -21.71 5.83 33.53
C ALA A 26 -22.08 7.23 32.99
N ILE A 27 -21.08 7.99 32.51
CA ILE A 27 -21.27 9.28 31.84
C ILE A 27 -20.62 9.18 30.46
N ASP A 28 -21.44 9.15 29.42
CA ASP A 28 -20.99 9.10 28.03
C ASP A 28 -21.13 10.46 27.35
N VAL A 29 -20.18 10.80 26.48
CA VAL A 29 -20.16 12.06 25.72
C VAL A 29 -21.18 11.94 24.56
N ALA A 30 -22.20 12.76 24.54
CA ALA A 30 -23.29 12.64 23.56
C ALA A 30 -22.83 12.96 22.12
N SER A 31 -22.04 14.02 21.92
CA SER A 31 -21.66 14.51 20.60
C SER A 31 -20.16 14.86 20.57
N PRO A 32 -19.26 13.88 20.50
CA PRO A 32 -17.84 14.14 20.43
C PRO A 32 -17.42 14.71 19.06
N GLU A 33 -16.54 15.67 19.08
CA GLU A 33 -15.88 16.19 17.88
C GLU A 33 -14.69 15.30 17.48
N LEU A 34 -13.99 14.75 18.49
CA LEU A 34 -12.81 13.91 18.38
C LEU A 34 -13.03 12.55 19.04
N SER A 35 -12.66 11.46 18.37
CA SER A 35 -12.58 10.13 18.96
C SER A 35 -11.11 9.70 19.09
N ILE A 36 -10.68 9.38 20.33
CA ILE A 36 -9.40 8.69 20.56
C ILE A 36 -9.72 7.21 20.53
N VAL A 37 -9.19 6.48 19.53
CA VAL A 37 -9.48 5.06 19.29
C VAL A 37 -8.22 4.25 19.44
N VAL A 38 -8.19 3.34 20.42
CA VAL A 38 -6.98 2.58 20.74
C VAL A 38 -7.30 1.13 21.07
N PRO A 39 -6.64 0.17 20.39
CA PRO A 39 -6.71 -1.24 20.75
C PRO A 39 -5.97 -1.54 22.05
N ALA A 40 -6.51 -2.44 22.85
CA ALA A 40 -5.91 -2.90 24.12
C ALA A 40 -5.84 -4.43 24.18
N LEU A 41 -4.72 -4.94 24.72
CA LEU A 41 -4.52 -6.36 24.97
C LEU A 41 -3.67 -6.58 26.21
N ASN A 42 -4.30 -6.84 27.36
CA ASN A 42 -3.66 -7.06 28.67
C ASN A 42 -2.78 -5.88 29.10
N GLU A 43 -3.38 -4.70 29.14
CA GLU A 43 -2.74 -3.42 29.49
C GLU A 43 -3.24 -2.84 30.83
N LYS A 44 -3.65 -3.71 31.78
CA LYS A 44 -4.16 -3.29 33.10
C LYS A 44 -3.24 -2.34 33.87
N LEU A 45 -1.92 -2.37 33.59
CA LEU A 45 -0.93 -1.51 34.28
C LEU A 45 -0.90 -0.08 33.74
N THR A 46 -1.33 0.15 32.51
CA THR A 46 -1.17 1.44 31.82
C THR A 46 -2.48 2.08 31.42
N ILE A 47 -3.54 1.29 31.19
CA ILE A 47 -4.80 1.77 30.65
C ILE A 47 -5.47 2.88 31.46
N GLY A 48 -5.37 2.81 32.79
CA GLY A 48 -5.93 3.84 33.67
C GLY A 48 -5.27 5.21 33.49
N ASP A 49 -3.93 5.24 33.50
CA ASP A 49 -3.17 6.47 33.30
C ASP A 49 -3.26 6.97 31.85
N PHE A 50 -3.30 6.06 30.88
CA PHE A 50 -3.53 6.40 29.49
C PHE A 50 -4.85 7.18 29.31
N ILE A 51 -5.95 6.72 29.91
CA ILE A 51 -7.23 7.41 29.83
C ILE A 51 -7.18 8.77 30.51
N ASP A 52 -6.50 8.87 31.65
CA ASP A 52 -6.30 10.16 32.32
C ASP A 52 -5.50 11.14 31.46
N TRP A 53 -4.45 10.67 30.77
CA TRP A 53 -3.69 11.47 29.80
C TRP A 53 -4.55 11.91 28.61
N CYS A 54 -5.40 11.03 28.09
CA CYS A 54 -6.34 11.38 27.02
C CYS A 54 -7.30 12.50 27.45
N LYS A 55 -7.88 12.40 28.66
CA LYS A 55 -8.76 13.43 29.21
C LYS A 55 -8.06 14.77 29.41
N GLU A 56 -6.85 14.74 29.93
CA GLU A 56 -6.00 15.94 30.08
C GLU A 56 -5.71 16.57 28.71
N GLY A 57 -5.36 15.76 27.71
CA GLY A 57 -5.09 16.21 26.35
C GLY A 57 -6.32 16.82 25.68
N LEU A 58 -7.50 16.18 25.80
CA LEU A 58 -8.77 16.72 25.30
C LEU A 58 -9.09 18.07 25.94
N SER A 59 -8.94 18.18 27.26
CA SER A 59 -9.15 19.42 28.01
C SER A 59 -8.20 20.54 27.55
N LYS A 60 -6.88 20.26 27.46
CA LYS A 60 -5.87 21.22 26.99
C LYS A 60 -6.10 21.66 25.54
N ALA A 61 -6.55 20.76 24.68
CA ALA A 61 -6.84 21.06 23.27
C ALA A 61 -8.17 21.82 23.08
N GLY A 62 -8.98 21.95 24.12
CA GLY A 62 -10.30 22.61 24.05
C GLY A 62 -11.20 21.93 23.04
N VAL A 63 -11.28 20.61 23.08
CA VAL A 63 -12.11 19.79 22.17
C VAL A 63 -12.94 18.79 22.96
N VAL A 64 -14.23 18.68 22.59
CA VAL A 64 -15.10 17.65 23.13
C VAL A 64 -14.78 16.32 22.48
N GLY A 65 -14.34 15.35 23.27
CA GLY A 65 -13.90 14.06 22.71
C GLY A 65 -14.39 12.87 23.51
N GLU A 66 -14.41 11.72 22.84
CA GLU A 66 -14.62 10.41 23.42
C GLU A 66 -13.33 9.58 23.37
N ILE A 67 -13.24 8.60 24.27
CA ILE A 67 -12.18 7.60 24.28
C ILE A 67 -12.86 6.25 24.03
N LEU A 68 -12.50 5.57 22.94
CA LEU A 68 -12.98 4.26 22.57
C LEU A 68 -11.84 3.25 22.63
N ILE A 69 -11.88 2.38 23.62
CA ILE A 69 -10.92 1.28 23.78
C ILE A 69 -11.50 0.03 23.09
N VAL A 70 -10.73 -0.53 22.15
CA VAL A 70 -11.08 -1.80 21.51
C VAL A 70 -10.33 -2.91 22.22
N ASP A 71 -11.05 -3.58 23.12
CA ASP A 71 -10.43 -4.49 24.08
C ASP A 71 -10.55 -5.96 23.66
N SER A 72 -9.40 -6.64 23.65
CA SER A 72 -9.30 -8.09 23.46
C SER A 72 -8.58 -8.78 24.63
N SER A 73 -8.59 -8.15 25.79
CA SER A 73 -7.87 -8.59 27.00
C SER A 73 -8.61 -9.73 27.71
N THR A 74 -7.84 -10.46 28.49
CA THR A 74 -8.33 -11.48 29.42
C THR A 74 -8.18 -11.08 30.88
N ASP A 75 -7.57 -9.89 31.12
CA ASP A 75 -7.39 -9.30 32.44
C ASP A 75 -8.41 -8.16 32.69
N SER A 76 -8.21 -7.38 33.76
CA SER A 76 -9.11 -6.27 34.15
C SER A 76 -8.97 -4.99 33.29
N THR A 77 -8.30 -5.02 32.15
CA THR A 77 -8.08 -3.83 31.28
C THR A 77 -9.40 -3.15 30.92
N ALA A 78 -10.38 -3.91 30.43
CA ALA A 78 -11.69 -3.37 30.03
C ALA A 78 -12.44 -2.72 31.19
N ASP A 79 -12.43 -3.36 32.36
CA ASP A 79 -13.17 -2.87 33.52
C ASP A 79 -12.55 -1.58 34.09
N ILE A 80 -11.21 -1.50 34.10
CA ILE A 80 -10.49 -0.27 34.47
C ILE A 80 -10.82 0.85 33.47
N ALA A 81 -10.81 0.55 32.17
CA ALA A 81 -11.12 1.53 31.14
C ALA A 81 -12.54 2.09 31.29
N LEU A 82 -13.51 1.22 31.50
CA LEU A 82 -14.92 1.58 31.71
C LEU A 82 -15.10 2.44 32.98
N ALA A 83 -14.49 2.03 34.09
CA ALA A 83 -14.52 2.79 35.35
C ALA A 83 -13.88 4.18 35.21
N LYS A 84 -12.88 4.31 34.36
CA LYS A 84 -12.23 5.58 34.01
C LYS A 84 -13.02 6.41 32.98
N GLY A 85 -14.22 5.97 32.57
CA GLY A 85 -15.12 6.73 31.69
C GLY A 85 -14.79 6.62 30.20
N ALA A 86 -14.07 5.60 29.77
CA ALA A 86 -13.92 5.26 28.36
C ALA A 86 -15.05 4.34 27.92
N ARG A 87 -15.46 4.44 26.66
CA ARG A 87 -16.27 3.43 25.97
C ARG A 87 -15.38 2.23 25.67
N VAL A 88 -15.89 1.02 25.87
CA VAL A 88 -15.14 -0.20 25.64
C VAL A 88 -15.88 -1.09 24.63
N LEU A 89 -15.25 -1.30 23.48
CA LEU A 89 -15.69 -2.28 22.50
C LEU A 89 -14.96 -3.60 22.78
N ARG A 90 -15.66 -4.55 23.38
CA ARG A 90 -15.11 -5.91 23.56
C ARG A 90 -15.13 -6.63 22.23
N ALA A 91 -13.95 -7.07 21.77
CA ALA A 91 -13.76 -7.73 20.50
C ALA A 91 -12.85 -8.96 20.64
N PRO A 92 -13.07 -10.03 19.88
CA PRO A 92 -12.16 -11.16 19.85
C PRO A 92 -10.76 -10.74 19.35
N LYS A 93 -9.71 -11.40 19.82
CA LYS A 93 -8.34 -11.15 19.37
C LYS A 93 -8.17 -11.64 17.92
N ARG A 94 -8.23 -10.71 16.97
CA ARG A 94 -8.11 -10.98 15.51
C ARG A 94 -6.95 -10.23 14.85
N GLY A 95 -6.23 -9.41 15.59
CA GLY A 95 -5.11 -8.57 15.12
C GLY A 95 -5.37 -7.08 15.25
N LEU A 96 -4.28 -6.29 15.22
CA LEU A 96 -4.31 -4.85 15.45
C LEU A 96 -5.20 -4.12 14.43
N GLY A 97 -4.99 -4.39 13.13
CA GLY A 97 -5.77 -3.77 12.07
C GLY A 97 -7.25 -4.14 12.14
N ARG A 98 -7.56 -5.39 12.52
CA ARG A 98 -8.93 -5.84 12.69
C ARG A 98 -9.64 -5.09 13.81
N ALA A 99 -8.96 -4.81 14.91
CA ALA A 99 -9.53 -4.02 16.01
C ALA A 99 -9.95 -2.62 15.54
N TYR A 100 -9.13 -1.95 14.73
CA TYR A 100 -9.51 -0.66 14.14
C TYR A 100 -10.68 -0.79 13.16
N ILE A 101 -10.70 -1.82 12.31
CA ILE A 101 -11.81 -2.07 11.37
C ILE A 101 -13.12 -2.32 12.13
N ASP A 102 -13.09 -3.15 13.16
CA ASP A 102 -14.24 -3.46 14.00
C ASP A 102 -14.77 -2.22 14.76
N SER A 103 -13.90 -1.25 15.06
CA SER A 103 -14.29 -0.01 15.75
C SER A 103 -15.03 1.01 14.87
N LEU A 104 -14.91 0.95 13.54
CA LEU A 104 -15.43 1.97 12.62
C LEU A 104 -16.92 2.33 12.86
N PRO A 105 -17.86 1.37 13.04
CA PRO A 105 -19.26 1.68 13.28
C PRO A 105 -19.52 2.40 14.61
N PHE A 106 -18.58 2.31 15.56
CA PHE A 106 -18.74 2.82 16.92
C PHE A 106 -18.07 4.19 17.12
N ILE A 107 -17.31 4.67 16.14
CA ILE A 107 -16.64 5.98 16.15
C ILE A 107 -17.66 7.07 15.85
N ARG A 108 -17.76 8.08 16.74
CA ARG A 108 -18.73 9.18 16.60
C ARG A 108 -18.09 10.50 16.19
N GLY A 109 -16.82 10.74 16.57
CA GLY A 109 -16.12 11.98 16.24
C GLY A 109 -15.82 12.12 14.76
N LYS A 110 -15.85 13.36 14.26
CA LYS A 110 -15.44 13.69 12.89
C LYS A 110 -13.92 13.55 12.68
N TRP A 111 -13.15 13.64 13.76
CA TRP A 111 -11.71 13.45 13.81
C TRP A 111 -11.38 12.24 14.66
N ILE A 112 -10.34 11.54 14.30
CA ILE A 112 -9.91 10.32 14.97
C ILE A 112 -8.42 10.44 15.26
N ILE A 113 -8.01 10.17 16.50
CA ILE A 113 -6.61 9.96 16.87
C ILE A 113 -6.46 8.52 17.30
N MET A 114 -5.49 7.85 16.68
CA MET A 114 -5.12 6.46 16.92
C MET A 114 -3.77 6.39 17.62
N GLY A 115 -3.49 5.30 18.33
CA GLY A 115 -2.22 5.05 18.96
C GLY A 115 -2.22 3.80 19.83
N ASP A 116 -1.26 3.71 20.76
CA ASP A 116 -1.12 2.60 21.69
C ASP A 116 -1.45 3.07 23.13
N CYS A 117 -2.11 2.20 23.93
CA CYS A 117 -2.53 2.53 25.31
C CYS A 117 -1.44 2.22 26.36
N ASP A 118 -0.20 2.11 25.94
CA ASP A 118 0.93 1.72 26.78
C ASP A 118 1.68 2.89 27.40
N CYS A 119 1.18 4.12 27.23
CA CYS A 119 1.80 5.36 27.68
C CYS A 119 3.18 5.64 27.06
N THR A 120 3.54 5.00 25.94
CA THR A 120 4.76 5.36 25.21
C THR A 120 4.56 6.61 24.34
N TYR A 121 3.33 6.92 23.95
CA TYR A 121 2.95 8.18 23.29
C TYR A 121 2.26 9.10 24.27
N ASP A 122 2.69 10.38 24.33
CA ASP A 122 2.12 11.36 25.26
C ASP A 122 0.81 11.96 24.72
N PHE A 123 -0.31 11.34 25.07
CA PHE A 123 -1.64 11.81 24.64
C PHE A 123 -2.10 13.10 25.31
N ARG A 124 -1.33 13.65 26.27
CA ARG A 124 -1.56 14.99 26.83
C ARG A 124 -1.24 16.10 25.83
N GLU A 125 -0.50 15.77 24.75
CA GLU A 125 -0.04 16.70 23.73
C GLU A 125 -0.78 16.50 22.38
N ILE A 126 -2.10 16.23 22.39
CA ILE A 126 -2.90 16.09 21.17
C ILE A 126 -3.29 17.42 20.51
N GLY A 127 -3.04 18.56 21.18
CA GLY A 127 -3.38 19.90 20.68
C GLY A 127 -2.90 20.18 19.25
N PRO A 128 -1.66 19.86 18.88
CA PRO A 128 -1.16 20.02 17.51
C PRO A 128 -1.94 19.22 16.45
N PHE A 129 -2.42 18.00 16.78
CA PHE A 129 -3.30 17.24 15.89
C PHE A 129 -4.62 17.95 15.65
N VAL A 130 -5.25 18.45 16.73
CA VAL A 130 -6.50 19.22 16.66
C VAL A 130 -6.32 20.48 15.80
N ALA A 131 -5.19 21.20 15.97
CA ALA A 131 -4.88 22.37 15.15
C ALA A 131 -4.76 22.05 13.66
N LYS A 132 -4.09 20.93 13.32
CA LYS A 132 -3.98 20.46 11.93
C LYS A 132 -5.34 20.05 11.35
N PHE A 133 -6.19 19.37 12.12
CA PHE A 133 -7.55 19.04 11.69
C PHE A 133 -8.40 20.30 11.42
N ARG A 134 -8.33 21.30 12.28
CA ARG A 134 -8.97 22.61 12.07
C ARG A 134 -8.46 23.31 10.82
N GLY A 135 -7.18 23.09 10.44
CA GLY A 135 -6.57 23.55 9.18
C GLY A 135 -6.95 22.72 7.95
N GLY A 136 -7.86 21.75 8.09
CA GLY A 136 -8.37 20.91 6.99
C GLY A 136 -7.43 19.77 6.58
N THR A 137 -6.46 19.40 7.40
CA THR A 137 -5.63 18.20 7.16
C THR A 137 -6.49 16.96 7.35
N GLN A 138 -6.37 16.00 6.43
CA GLN A 138 -7.17 14.78 6.42
C GLN A 138 -6.46 13.59 7.05
N PHE A 139 -5.13 13.54 6.94
CA PHE A 139 -4.30 12.51 7.55
C PHE A 139 -3.05 13.12 8.20
N ILE A 140 -2.80 12.80 9.47
CA ILE A 140 -1.73 13.38 10.27
C ILE A 140 -0.88 12.24 10.83
N MET A 141 0.42 12.25 10.53
CA MET A 141 1.37 11.33 11.15
C MET A 141 2.01 11.99 12.37
N GLY A 142 2.07 11.28 13.48
CA GLY A 142 3.02 11.62 14.53
C GLY A 142 4.44 11.35 14.06
N SER A 143 5.40 12.19 14.42
CA SER A 143 6.81 11.94 14.14
C SER A 143 7.62 11.96 15.41
N ARG A 144 8.21 10.82 15.75
CA ARG A 144 9.15 10.67 16.84
C ARG A 144 10.48 11.37 16.53
N PHE A 145 10.88 11.36 15.25
CA PHE A 145 12.13 11.95 14.79
C PHE A 145 12.11 13.49 14.72
N ARG A 146 10.92 14.08 14.53
CA ARG A 146 10.74 15.54 14.63
C ARG A 146 10.44 16.01 16.04
N GLY A 147 10.07 15.08 16.94
CA GLY A 147 9.74 15.35 18.33
C GLY A 147 10.87 14.94 19.27
N TYR A 148 10.49 14.29 20.35
CA TYR A 148 11.42 13.85 21.41
C TYR A 148 11.34 12.33 21.59
N ILE A 149 12.48 11.66 21.54
CA ILE A 149 12.62 10.24 21.86
C ILE A 149 13.41 10.14 23.16
N GLU A 150 12.76 9.66 24.21
CA GLU A 150 13.42 9.46 25.51
C GLU A 150 14.60 8.48 25.37
N PRO A 151 15.76 8.77 25.98
CA PRO A 151 16.91 7.89 25.91
C PRO A 151 16.56 6.45 26.33
N GLY A 152 16.78 5.47 25.44
CA GLY A 152 16.44 4.06 25.68
C GLY A 152 14.99 3.65 25.38
N ALA A 153 14.11 4.57 24.94
CA ALA A 153 12.74 4.22 24.53
C ALA A 153 12.69 3.46 23.20
N MET A 154 13.63 3.70 22.30
CA MET A 154 13.70 3.06 20.99
C MET A 154 15.02 2.30 20.83
N PRO A 155 15.00 1.03 20.39
CA PRO A 155 16.21 0.27 20.10
C PRO A 155 17.08 0.97 19.03
N PRO A 156 18.42 0.99 19.18
CA PRO A 156 19.31 1.70 18.24
C PRO A 156 19.13 1.27 16.78
N LEU A 157 18.96 -0.02 16.52
CA LEU A 157 18.73 -0.53 15.16
C LEU A 157 17.46 0.05 14.52
N HIS A 158 16.37 0.20 15.27
CA HIS A 158 15.15 0.81 14.80
C HIS A 158 15.31 2.33 14.63
N ARG A 159 16.04 2.98 15.56
CA ARG A 159 16.22 4.44 15.55
C ARG A 159 17.08 4.91 14.37
N TYR A 160 18.21 4.25 14.12
CA TYR A 160 19.22 4.76 13.18
C TYR A 160 19.21 4.08 11.81
N LEU A 161 18.61 2.89 11.68
CA LEU A 161 18.60 2.14 10.43
C LEU A 161 17.17 1.76 9.99
N GLY A 162 16.44 1.00 10.79
CA GLY A 162 15.18 0.39 10.37
C GLY A 162 14.14 1.41 9.92
N THR A 163 13.75 2.31 10.82
CA THR A 163 12.72 3.32 10.51
C THR A 163 13.18 4.34 9.46
N PRO A 164 14.40 4.92 9.51
CA PRO A 164 14.86 5.83 8.46
C PRO A 164 14.91 5.21 7.07
N VAL A 165 15.45 3.98 6.93
CA VAL A 165 15.55 3.29 5.63
C VAL A 165 14.16 2.98 5.08
N THR A 166 13.26 2.42 5.88
CA THR A 166 11.90 2.09 5.43
C THR A 166 11.09 3.35 5.09
N THR A 167 11.27 4.43 5.85
CA THR A 167 10.65 5.73 5.56
C THR A 167 11.19 6.30 4.25
N TRP A 168 12.50 6.25 4.03
CA TRP A 168 13.11 6.69 2.76
C TRP A 168 12.59 5.88 1.57
N ILE A 169 12.54 4.54 1.69
CA ILE A 169 11.99 3.66 0.66
C ILE A 169 10.55 4.09 0.33
N LEU A 170 9.68 4.26 1.32
CA LEU A 170 8.29 4.65 1.10
C LEU A 170 8.21 6.02 0.42
N ASN A 171 8.98 7.02 0.88
CA ASN A 171 8.98 8.35 0.28
C ASN A 171 9.41 8.32 -1.19
N VAL A 172 10.44 7.50 -1.54
CA VAL A 172 10.91 7.35 -2.92
C VAL A 172 9.89 6.62 -3.78
N LEU A 173 9.31 5.53 -3.26
CA LEU A 173 8.35 4.69 -4.00
C LEU A 173 7.04 5.43 -4.30
N PHE A 174 6.55 6.19 -3.32
CA PHE A 174 5.20 6.75 -3.35
C PHE A 174 5.17 8.28 -3.38
N SER A 175 6.33 8.94 -3.51
CA SER A 175 6.45 10.41 -3.46
C SER A 175 5.84 11.00 -2.17
N GLY A 176 6.01 10.28 -1.06
CA GLY A 176 5.62 10.74 0.27
C GLY A 176 6.65 11.72 0.84
N HIS A 177 6.27 12.43 1.89
CA HIS A 177 7.14 13.39 2.59
C HIS A 177 7.11 13.17 4.10
N PHE A 178 7.06 11.91 4.51
CA PHE A 178 7.03 11.53 5.93
C PHE A 178 8.44 11.41 6.50
N SER A 179 8.58 11.73 7.80
CA SER A 179 9.80 11.53 8.55
C SER A 179 9.76 10.27 9.44
N ASP A 180 8.56 9.74 9.73
CA ASP A 180 8.35 8.57 10.57
C ASP A 180 7.07 7.79 10.20
N ILE A 181 7.17 6.86 9.26
CA ILE A 181 6.02 6.05 8.81
C ILE A 181 5.57 4.98 9.81
N HIS A 182 6.40 4.66 10.79
CA HIS A 182 6.13 3.63 11.81
C HIS A 182 5.63 4.20 13.13
N CYS A 183 5.36 5.50 13.21
CA CYS A 183 4.73 6.07 14.39
C CYS A 183 3.33 5.50 14.59
N GLY A 184 3.02 4.99 15.78
CA GLY A 184 1.68 4.49 16.14
C GLY A 184 0.65 5.61 16.28
N MET A 185 1.09 6.79 16.78
CA MET A 185 0.19 7.92 16.98
C MET A 185 -0.13 8.62 15.67
N ARG A 186 -1.41 8.61 15.27
CA ARG A 186 -1.89 9.11 13.97
C ARG A 186 -3.23 9.79 14.11
N GLY A 187 -3.47 10.77 13.25
CA GLY A 187 -4.75 11.44 13.13
C GLY A 187 -5.36 11.23 11.75
N ILE A 188 -6.68 11.02 11.67
CA ILE A 188 -7.39 10.92 10.41
C ILE A 188 -8.80 11.45 10.55
N THR A 189 -9.33 12.07 9.50
CA THR A 189 -10.76 12.42 9.46
C THR A 189 -11.60 11.19 9.20
N LYS A 190 -12.80 11.10 9.82
CA LYS A 190 -13.70 9.95 9.66
C LYS A 190 -14.03 9.67 8.19
N PRO A 191 -14.39 10.67 7.35
CA PRO A 191 -14.65 10.41 5.94
C PRO A 191 -13.42 9.85 5.18
N ALA A 192 -12.20 10.32 5.51
CA ALA A 192 -10.99 9.80 4.88
C ALA A 192 -10.72 8.34 5.29
N LEU A 193 -10.96 7.98 6.55
CA LEU A 193 -10.81 6.62 7.04
C LEU A 193 -11.80 5.65 6.37
N GLU A 194 -13.06 6.06 6.26
CA GLU A 194 -14.11 5.29 5.57
C GLU A 194 -13.77 5.10 4.09
N LEU A 195 -13.36 6.18 3.41
CA LEU A 195 -12.98 6.15 2.01
C LEU A 195 -11.74 5.26 1.76
N MET A 196 -10.80 5.20 2.69
CA MET A 196 -9.62 4.32 2.58
C MET A 196 -10.01 2.84 2.48
N GLY A 197 -11.09 2.40 3.09
CA GLY A 197 -11.53 1.00 3.04
C GLY A 197 -10.40 0.05 3.43
N LEU A 198 -9.80 0.25 4.61
CA LEU A 198 -8.65 -0.52 5.08
C LEU A 198 -9.02 -2.00 5.27
N ARG A 199 -8.11 -2.91 4.88
CA ARG A 199 -8.38 -4.36 4.86
C ARG A 199 -7.36 -5.18 5.63
N SER A 200 -6.18 -4.65 5.88
CA SER A 200 -5.12 -5.35 6.62
C SER A 200 -5.53 -5.60 8.06
N GLN A 201 -5.44 -6.84 8.50
CA GLN A 201 -5.94 -7.25 9.82
C GLN A 201 -4.89 -7.19 10.92
N SER A 202 -3.60 -7.12 10.58
CA SER A 202 -2.49 -7.14 11.54
C SER A 202 -1.69 -5.82 11.50
N TRP A 203 -0.39 -5.88 11.74
CA TRP A 203 0.51 -4.71 11.81
C TRP A 203 0.63 -3.94 10.50
N GLU A 204 0.42 -4.60 9.36
CA GLU A 204 0.43 -4.01 8.03
C GLU A 204 -0.67 -2.94 7.84
N TYR A 205 -1.69 -2.90 8.70
CA TYR A 205 -2.69 -1.84 8.73
C TYR A 205 -2.07 -0.44 8.77
N ALA A 206 -1.01 -0.31 9.56
CA ALA A 206 -0.27 0.94 9.71
C ALA A 206 0.38 1.39 8.38
N SER A 207 0.99 0.46 7.67
CA SER A 207 1.62 0.72 6.36
C SER A 207 0.56 0.95 5.27
N GLU A 208 -0.51 0.16 5.27
CA GLU A 208 -1.64 0.33 4.35
C GLU A 208 -2.23 1.74 4.46
N MET A 209 -2.43 2.24 5.68
CA MET A 209 -2.98 3.56 5.94
C MET A 209 -2.11 4.67 5.33
N VAL A 210 -0.79 4.61 5.55
CA VAL A 210 0.15 5.58 4.98
C VAL A 210 0.17 5.51 3.46
N LEU A 211 0.25 4.30 2.90
CA LEU A 211 0.28 4.11 1.45
C LEU A 211 -0.98 4.62 0.78
N LYS A 212 -2.15 4.29 1.34
CA LYS A 212 -3.44 4.77 0.83
C LYS A 212 -3.58 6.29 0.97
N SER A 213 -3.08 6.90 2.04
CA SER A 213 -3.13 8.36 2.19
C SER A 213 -2.42 9.09 1.05
N VAL A 214 -1.28 8.55 0.59
CA VAL A 214 -0.52 9.11 -0.54
C VAL A 214 -1.22 8.83 -1.88
N HIS A 215 -1.65 7.58 -2.12
CA HIS A 215 -2.34 7.21 -3.36
C HIS A 215 -3.64 8.01 -3.58
N MET A 216 -4.39 8.23 -2.51
CA MET A 216 -5.64 9.01 -2.54
C MET A 216 -5.40 10.52 -2.53
N LYS A 217 -4.13 10.95 -2.51
CA LYS A 217 -3.73 12.37 -2.46
C LYS A 217 -4.43 13.13 -1.33
N LEU A 218 -4.58 12.50 -0.18
CA LEU A 218 -5.13 13.17 0.98
C LEU A 218 -4.22 14.33 1.38
N LYS A 219 -4.82 15.39 1.95
CA LYS A 219 -4.03 16.45 2.57
C LYS A 219 -3.36 15.90 3.83
N THR A 220 -2.06 15.61 3.72
CA THR A 220 -1.26 15.00 4.80
C THR A 220 -0.37 16.02 5.49
N ASP A 221 -0.08 15.80 6.77
CA ASP A 221 0.87 16.60 7.55
C ASP A 221 1.52 15.75 8.65
N GLU A 222 2.53 16.28 9.32
CA GLU A 222 3.19 15.63 10.46
C GLU A 222 3.15 16.52 11.72
N VAL A 223 3.06 15.86 12.86
CA VAL A 223 3.12 16.48 14.17
C VAL A 223 4.28 15.87 14.96
N PRO A 224 5.22 16.69 15.48
CA PRO A 224 6.24 16.19 16.39
C PRO A 224 5.57 15.66 17.67
N ILE A 225 5.98 14.46 18.11
CA ILE A 225 5.43 13.82 19.32
C ILE A 225 6.53 13.43 20.29
N ARG A 226 6.15 13.22 21.55
CA ARG A 226 7.04 12.67 22.58
C ARG A 226 6.86 11.16 22.66
N PHE A 227 7.97 10.44 22.54
CA PHE A 227 8.02 8.99 22.66
C PHE A 227 8.79 8.60 23.92
N LEU A 228 8.08 8.02 24.87
CA LEU A 228 8.53 7.73 26.23
C LEU A 228 8.91 6.25 26.37
N LYS A 229 9.63 5.91 27.43
CA LYS A 229 9.96 4.51 27.74
C LYS A 229 8.73 3.72 28.17
N ASP A 230 8.76 2.43 27.87
CA ASP A 230 7.85 1.46 28.49
C ASP A 230 7.93 1.55 30.02
N ARG A 231 6.79 1.43 30.68
CA ARG A 231 6.74 1.35 32.16
C ARG A 231 7.43 0.09 32.67
N GLU A 232 8.05 0.21 33.82
CA GLU A 232 8.64 -0.93 34.51
C GLU A 232 7.58 -2.00 34.81
N GLY A 233 7.95 -3.26 34.63
CA GLY A 233 7.03 -4.41 34.79
C GLY A 233 6.14 -4.71 33.59
N ARG A 234 6.06 -3.86 32.57
CA ARG A 234 5.36 -4.14 31.34
C ARG A 234 6.25 -4.90 30.34
N LEU A 235 5.75 -6.00 29.81
CA LEU A 235 6.38 -6.71 28.70
C LEU A 235 5.80 -6.18 27.40
N SER A 236 6.60 -5.41 26.64
CA SER A 236 6.20 -4.96 25.30
C SER A 236 5.88 -6.15 24.39
N HIS A 237 4.97 -5.97 23.44
CA HIS A 237 4.59 -7.02 22.48
C HIS A 237 5.80 -7.58 21.72
N HIS A 238 6.82 -6.76 21.43
CA HIS A 238 8.06 -7.20 20.79
C HIS A 238 8.88 -8.18 21.66
N LYS A 239 8.92 -7.96 22.97
CA LYS A 239 9.61 -8.88 23.92
C LYS A 239 8.84 -10.19 24.10
N ARG A 240 7.52 -10.19 23.92
CA ARG A 240 6.67 -11.40 23.98
C ARG A 240 6.86 -12.33 22.78
N SER A 241 7.35 -11.83 21.62
CA SER A 241 7.38 -12.55 20.34
C SER A 241 8.74 -13.19 19.99
N GLY A 242 9.76 -13.07 20.86
CA GLY A 242 11.06 -13.73 20.73
C GLY A 242 12.06 -13.03 19.79
N TRP A 243 13.26 -13.64 19.65
CA TRP A 243 14.43 -13.10 18.94
C TRP A 243 14.17 -12.72 17.47
N PHE A 244 13.35 -13.48 16.74
CA PHE A 244 13.04 -13.25 15.33
C PHE A 244 11.94 -12.21 15.08
N SER A 245 11.32 -11.68 16.13
CA SER A 245 10.21 -10.69 16.02
C SER A 245 10.56 -9.43 15.22
N PRO A 246 11.74 -8.80 15.36
CA PRO A 246 12.09 -7.61 14.57
C PRO A 246 12.18 -7.89 13.06
N TRP A 247 12.72 -9.05 12.69
CA TRP A 247 12.83 -9.47 11.29
C TRP A 247 11.47 -9.82 10.70
N ALA A 248 10.61 -10.49 11.45
CA ALA A 248 9.25 -10.79 11.02
C ALA A 248 8.45 -9.48 10.80
N ALA A 249 8.54 -8.52 11.70
CA ALA A 249 7.88 -7.22 11.57
C ALA A 249 8.43 -6.42 10.37
N ALA A 250 9.76 -6.41 10.17
CA ALA A 250 10.38 -5.78 9.02
C ALA A 250 9.93 -6.42 7.70
N TRP A 251 9.87 -7.76 7.64
CA TRP A 251 9.38 -8.49 6.47
C TRP A 251 7.91 -8.19 6.16
N ILE A 252 7.03 -8.16 7.17
CA ILE A 252 5.61 -7.83 6.99
C ILE A 252 5.44 -6.43 6.38
N ASN A 253 6.17 -5.44 6.90
CA ASN A 253 6.13 -4.08 6.37
C ASN A 253 6.70 -3.99 4.95
N LEU A 254 7.84 -4.65 4.70
CA LEU A 254 8.46 -4.70 3.36
C LEU A 254 7.55 -5.39 2.34
N ARG A 255 6.91 -6.49 2.73
CA ARG A 255 5.91 -7.18 1.89
C ARG A 255 4.74 -6.27 1.54
N ALA A 256 4.22 -5.50 2.49
CA ALA A 256 3.17 -4.52 2.21
C ALA A 256 3.65 -3.47 1.20
N MET A 257 4.87 -2.94 1.35
CA MET A 257 5.46 -2.01 0.40
C MET A 257 5.60 -2.60 -1.01
N PHE A 258 6.00 -3.87 -1.14
CA PHE A 258 6.06 -4.56 -2.44
C PHE A 258 4.69 -4.75 -3.07
N ILE A 259 3.67 -5.13 -2.28
CA ILE A 259 2.32 -5.36 -2.77
C ILE A 259 1.71 -4.04 -3.27
N TYR A 260 1.74 -3.00 -2.44
CA TYR A 260 1.15 -1.70 -2.79
C TYR A 260 2.02 -0.86 -3.73
N GLY A 261 3.33 -1.10 -3.78
CA GLY A 261 4.30 -0.43 -4.65
C GLY A 261 4.70 -1.24 -5.87
N ALA A 262 3.94 -2.26 -6.22
CA ALA A 262 4.27 -3.15 -7.34
C ALA A 262 4.41 -2.41 -8.68
N ASP A 263 3.70 -1.29 -8.86
CA ASP A 263 3.86 -0.42 -10.03
C ASP A 263 5.29 0.14 -10.14
N PHE A 264 5.88 0.59 -9.04
CA PHE A 264 7.26 1.06 -9.02
C PHE A 264 8.26 -0.05 -9.33
N PHE A 265 8.10 -1.22 -8.71
CA PHE A 265 9.02 -2.36 -8.89
C PHE A 265 8.87 -3.07 -10.22
N LEU A 266 7.73 -2.92 -10.89
CA LEU A 266 7.46 -3.52 -12.19
C LEU A 266 7.55 -2.50 -13.32
N TYR A 267 6.82 -1.37 -13.24
CA TYR A 267 6.68 -0.45 -14.37
C TYR A 267 8.01 0.23 -14.75
N ARG A 268 8.72 0.81 -13.76
CA ARG A 268 9.99 1.53 -14.05
C ARG A 268 11.12 0.60 -14.48
N PRO A 269 11.43 -0.50 -13.78
CA PRO A 269 12.40 -1.48 -14.26
C PRO A 269 11.97 -2.10 -15.60
N GLY A 270 10.68 -2.33 -15.80
CA GLY A 270 10.11 -2.81 -17.05
C GLY A 270 10.43 -1.91 -18.23
N LEU A 271 10.31 -0.59 -18.07
CA LEU A 271 10.69 0.38 -19.09
C LEU A 271 12.18 0.30 -19.42
N ALA A 272 13.04 0.19 -18.41
CA ALA A 272 14.49 0.07 -18.62
C ALA A 272 14.84 -1.23 -19.34
N LEU A 273 14.26 -2.36 -18.93
CA LEU A 273 14.49 -3.66 -19.57
C LEU A 273 13.97 -3.67 -21.02
N ALA A 274 12.77 -3.13 -21.26
CA ALA A 274 12.20 -3.04 -22.60
C ALA A 274 13.06 -2.15 -23.53
N ALA A 275 13.53 -1.00 -23.04
CA ALA A 275 14.42 -0.12 -23.79
C ALA A 275 15.75 -0.81 -24.12
N LEU A 276 16.39 -1.45 -23.13
CA LEU A 276 17.64 -2.20 -23.34
C LEU A 276 17.43 -3.38 -24.31
N GLY A 277 16.33 -4.11 -24.15
CA GLY A 277 15.96 -5.18 -25.07
C GLY A 277 15.73 -4.69 -26.50
N ALA A 278 15.03 -3.57 -26.69
CA ALA A 278 14.81 -2.96 -27.99
C ALA A 278 16.10 -2.49 -28.63
N THR A 279 17.03 -1.85 -27.89
CA THR A 279 18.33 -1.40 -28.41
C THR A 279 19.21 -2.56 -28.91
N LEU A 280 19.06 -3.75 -28.33
CA LEU A 280 19.75 -4.95 -28.79
C LEU A 280 19.00 -5.63 -29.98
N THR A 281 17.69 -5.73 -29.92
CA THR A 281 16.94 -6.52 -30.94
C THR A 281 16.71 -5.77 -32.23
N LEU A 282 16.39 -4.46 -32.20
CA LEU A 282 16.04 -3.71 -33.41
C LEU A 282 17.17 -3.67 -34.44
N PRO A 283 18.43 -3.33 -34.11
CA PRO A 283 19.54 -3.37 -35.09
C PRO A 283 19.81 -4.79 -35.60
N LEU A 284 19.70 -5.80 -34.72
CA LEU A 284 20.02 -7.18 -35.04
C LEU A 284 18.90 -7.87 -35.83
N SER A 285 17.70 -7.30 -35.93
CA SER A 285 16.61 -7.87 -36.73
C SER A 285 16.96 -7.99 -38.23
N LEU A 286 17.90 -7.21 -38.73
CA LEU A 286 18.36 -7.20 -40.12
C LEU A 286 19.64 -8.03 -40.33
N GLY A 287 20.20 -8.60 -39.28
CA GLY A 287 21.41 -9.41 -39.32
C GLY A 287 22.47 -9.01 -38.28
N PRO A 288 23.65 -9.64 -38.26
CA PRO A 288 24.69 -9.32 -37.30
C PRO A 288 25.26 -7.90 -37.53
N VAL A 289 25.57 -7.25 -36.40
CA VAL A 289 26.11 -5.88 -36.40
C VAL A 289 27.52 -5.89 -35.78
N ARG A 290 28.49 -5.31 -36.45
CA ARG A 290 29.87 -5.18 -35.95
C ARG A 290 30.16 -3.75 -35.46
N VAL A 291 30.60 -3.64 -34.22
CA VAL A 291 31.03 -2.35 -33.62
C VAL A 291 32.46 -2.51 -33.12
N GLY A 292 33.42 -1.94 -33.84
CA GLY A 292 34.83 -2.11 -33.57
C GLY A 292 35.25 -3.57 -33.69
N ALA A 293 35.85 -4.12 -32.64
CA ALA A 293 36.31 -5.51 -32.57
C ALA A 293 35.20 -6.50 -32.14
N VAL A 294 34.02 -6.01 -31.74
CA VAL A 294 32.94 -6.84 -31.21
C VAL A 294 31.87 -7.06 -32.29
N GLU A 295 31.53 -8.32 -32.52
CA GLU A 295 30.44 -8.71 -33.39
C GLU A 295 29.21 -9.11 -32.55
N PHE A 296 28.12 -8.36 -32.71
CA PHE A 296 26.84 -8.64 -32.12
C PHE A 296 26.09 -9.58 -33.04
N SER A 297 25.92 -10.81 -32.57
CA SER A 297 25.29 -11.90 -33.32
C SER A 297 23.98 -12.37 -32.68
N LEU A 298 23.52 -13.54 -33.11
CA LEU A 298 22.24 -14.14 -32.64
C LEU A 298 22.13 -14.26 -31.11
N HIS A 299 23.23 -14.54 -30.42
CA HIS A 299 23.20 -14.64 -28.93
C HIS A 299 22.82 -13.31 -28.26
N TRP A 300 23.36 -12.21 -28.77
CA TRP A 300 22.97 -10.87 -28.30
C TRP A 300 21.53 -10.53 -28.63
N MET A 301 21.05 -10.98 -29.80
CA MET A 301 19.63 -10.83 -30.16
C MET A 301 18.71 -11.61 -29.23
N LEU A 302 19.05 -12.85 -28.88
CA LEU A 302 18.29 -13.65 -27.90
C LEU A 302 18.27 -13.00 -26.52
N LEU A 303 19.38 -12.45 -26.07
CA LEU A 303 19.42 -11.65 -24.84
C LEU A 303 18.47 -10.44 -24.96
N GLY A 304 18.53 -9.72 -26.08
CA GLY A 304 17.65 -8.57 -26.33
C GLY A 304 16.16 -8.95 -26.34
N VAL A 305 15.81 -10.05 -26.99
CA VAL A 305 14.42 -10.60 -26.97
C VAL A 305 13.97 -10.92 -25.56
N THR A 306 14.83 -11.56 -24.77
CA THR A 306 14.54 -11.90 -23.36
C THR A 306 14.29 -10.64 -22.55
N LEU A 307 15.17 -9.63 -22.66
CA LEU A 307 15.00 -8.37 -21.95
C LEU A 307 13.77 -7.60 -22.40
N ALA A 308 13.48 -7.57 -23.70
CA ALA A 308 12.29 -6.92 -24.25
C ALA A 308 11.00 -7.56 -23.75
N THR A 309 10.93 -8.89 -23.77
CA THR A 309 9.73 -9.63 -23.31
C THR A 309 9.51 -9.50 -21.81
N LEU A 310 10.55 -9.65 -20.99
CA LEU A 310 10.48 -9.42 -19.54
C LEU A 310 10.11 -7.96 -19.23
N GLY A 311 10.70 -7.01 -19.94
CA GLY A 311 10.39 -5.59 -19.79
C GLY A 311 8.92 -5.28 -20.11
N LEU A 312 8.41 -5.81 -21.23
CA LEU A 312 7.01 -5.64 -21.62
C LEU A 312 6.05 -6.27 -20.62
N GLN A 313 6.37 -7.48 -20.13
CA GLN A 313 5.61 -8.14 -19.07
C GLN A 313 5.53 -7.28 -17.80
N CYS A 314 6.68 -6.76 -17.37
CA CYS A 314 6.74 -5.90 -16.19
C CYS A 314 5.95 -4.60 -16.38
N ILE A 315 6.00 -3.98 -17.57
CA ILE A 315 5.20 -2.79 -17.89
C ILE A 315 3.71 -3.10 -17.78
N TYR A 316 3.24 -4.18 -18.39
CA TYR A 316 1.83 -4.55 -18.36
C TYR A 316 1.34 -4.90 -16.96
N MET A 317 2.12 -5.66 -16.18
CA MET A 317 1.78 -5.96 -14.79
C MET A 317 1.79 -4.69 -13.93
N GLY A 318 2.74 -3.78 -14.14
CA GLY A 318 2.79 -2.50 -13.46
C GLY A 318 1.57 -1.62 -13.75
N ILE A 319 1.12 -1.55 -15.02
CA ILE A 319 -0.10 -0.83 -15.40
C ILE A 319 -1.34 -1.46 -14.75
N LEU A 320 -1.47 -2.79 -14.77
CA LEU A 320 -2.58 -3.48 -14.09
C LEU A 320 -2.59 -3.19 -12.59
N THR A 321 -1.43 -3.21 -11.94
CA THR A 321 -1.32 -2.88 -10.52
C THR A 321 -1.74 -1.43 -10.24
N GLN A 322 -1.34 -0.46 -11.08
CA GLN A 322 -1.79 0.92 -10.97
C GLN A 322 -3.33 1.03 -11.07
N THR A 323 -3.97 0.23 -11.93
CA THR A 323 -5.43 0.23 -12.04
C THR A 323 -6.13 -0.43 -10.85
N PHE A 324 -5.53 -1.48 -10.27
CA PHE A 324 -6.08 -2.13 -9.07
C PHE A 324 -6.08 -1.21 -7.84
N PHE A 325 -5.08 -0.36 -7.70
CA PHE A 325 -4.92 0.58 -6.59
C PHE A 325 -5.33 2.01 -6.93
N ASP A 326 -6.05 2.20 -8.03
CA ASP A 326 -6.57 3.51 -8.44
C ASP A 326 -7.91 3.81 -7.74
N TYR A 327 -7.83 4.54 -6.64
CA TYR A 327 -9.01 4.96 -5.87
C TYR A 327 -9.72 6.19 -6.48
N SER A 328 -9.02 6.94 -7.35
CA SER A 328 -9.57 8.15 -8.01
C SER A 328 -10.26 7.84 -9.33
N GLY A 329 -9.96 6.72 -9.94
CA GLY A 329 -10.38 6.35 -11.29
C GLY A 329 -9.62 7.07 -12.43
N ASP A 330 -8.81 8.09 -12.11
CA ASP A 330 -8.10 8.90 -13.11
C ASP A 330 -7.02 8.10 -13.85
N THR A 331 -6.28 7.29 -13.12
CA THR A 331 -5.20 6.46 -13.68
C THR A 331 -5.79 5.38 -14.59
N THR A 332 -6.85 4.74 -14.13
CA THR A 332 -7.59 3.73 -14.91
C THR A 332 -8.14 4.34 -16.20
N LYS A 333 -8.80 5.50 -16.12
CA LYS A 333 -9.32 6.22 -17.28
C LYS A 333 -8.20 6.57 -18.28
N ARG A 334 -7.02 7.03 -17.79
CA ARG A 334 -5.85 7.31 -18.61
C ARG A 334 -5.38 6.08 -19.38
N TRP A 335 -5.24 4.94 -18.71
CA TRP A 335 -4.78 3.72 -19.33
C TRP A 335 -5.81 3.14 -20.31
N LEU A 336 -7.11 3.16 -19.99
CA LEU A 336 -8.19 2.75 -20.92
C LEU A 336 -8.25 3.63 -22.17
N THR A 337 -7.98 4.93 -22.04
CA THR A 337 -7.91 5.84 -23.20
C THR A 337 -6.67 5.55 -24.06
N ARG A 338 -5.54 5.20 -23.45
CA ARG A 338 -4.30 4.86 -24.16
C ARG A 338 -4.39 3.50 -24.87
N PHE A 339 -4.96 2.51 -24.20
CA PHE A 339 -5.13 1.13 -24.70
C PHE A 339 -6.61 0.87 -25.00
N GLN A 340 -7.12 1.54 -26.03
CA GLN A 340 -8.51 1.36 -26.49
C GLN A 340 -8.72 -0.08 -26.95
N TYR A 341 -9.75 -0.77 -26.45
CA TYR A 341 -9.98 -2.20 -26.66
C TYR A 341 -9.80 -2.62 -28.11
N THR A 342 -10.64 -2.13 -29.02
CA THR A 342 -10.64 -2.55 -30.42
C THR A 342 -9.31 -2.24 -31.12
N ARG A 343 -8.77 -1.05 -30.95
CA ARG A 343 -7.51 -0.66 -31.60
C ARG A 343 -6.34 -1.52 -31.11
N THR A 344 -6.27 -1.76 -29.80
CA THR A 344 -5.17 -2.52 -29.21
C THR A 344 -5.27 -4.01 -29.57
N VAL A 345 -6.48 -4.58 -29.60
CA VAL A 345 -6.70 -5.97 -30.03
C VAL A 345 -6.33 -6.15 -31.52
N LEU A 346 -6.73 -5.21 -32.39
CA LEU A 346 -6.35 -5.28 -33.82
C LEU A 346 -4.83 -5.13 -34.00
N LEU A 347 -4.18 -4.23 -33.25
CA LEU A 347 -2.72 -4.11 -33.25
C LEU A 347 -2.05 -5.42 -32.81
N ALA A 348 -2.53 -6.00 -31.72
CA ALA A 348 -2.03 -7.27 -31.19
C ALA A 348 -2.17 -8.42 -32.21
N ALA A 349 -3.33 -8.51 -32.85
CA ALA A 349 -3.56 -9.51 -33.92
C ALA A 349 -2.64 -9.28 -35.13
N GLY A 350 -2.45 -8.02 -35.54
CA GLY A 350 -1.52 -7.66 -36.61
C GLY A 350 -0.07 -8.02 -36.30
N LEU A 351 0.41 -7.71 -35.07
CA LEU A 351 1.75 -8.12 -34.63
C LEU A 351 1.91 -9.64 -34.63
N PHE A 352 0.91 -10.36 -34.13
CA PHE A 352 0.94 -11.81 -34.09
C PHE A 352 0.96 -12.41 -35.50
N ALA A 353 0.12 -11.92 -36.41
CA ALA A 353 0.08 -12.38 -37.78
C ALA A 353 1.38 -12.08 -38.56
N ALA A 354 1.95 -10.88 -38.39
CA ALA A 354 3.24 -10.51 -38.97
C ALA A 354 4.37 -11.41 -38.45
N GLY A 355 4.36 -11.67 -37.11
CA GLY A 355 5.32 -12.58 -36.51
C GLY A 355 5.20 -14.00 -37.03
N LEU A 356 3.98 -14.50 -37.20
CA LEU A 356 3.71 -15.81 -37.74
C LEU A 356 4.23 -15.92 -39.23
N ALA A 357 3.99 -14.88 -40.02
CA ALA A 357 4.47 -14.85 -41.41
C ALA A 357 6.02 -14.90 -41.48
N LEU A 358 6.72 -14.10 -40.65
CA LEU A 358 8.18 -14.12 -40.60
C LEU A 358 8.73 -15.48 -40.13
N THR A 359 8.10 -16.08 -39.13
CA THR A 359 8.50 -17.40 -38.63
C THR A 359 8.22 -18.50 -39.66
N ALA A 360 7.11 -18.42 -40.40
CA ALA A 360 6.77 -19.34 -41.45
C ALA A 360 7.79 -19.31 -42.61
N LEU A 361 8.33 -18.12 -42.95
CA LEU A 361 9.40 -18.00 -43.95
C LEU A 361 10.66 -18.75 -43.51
N LEU A 362 11.06 -18.63 -42.24
CA LEU A 362 12.19 -19.38 -41.71
C LEU A 362 11.92 -20.89 -41.75
N LEU A 363 10.72 -21.31 -41.33
CA LEU A 363 10.33 -22.73 -41.33
C LEU A 363 10.31 -23.32 -42.73
N ALA A 364 9.77 -22.61 -43.75
CA ALA A 364 9.78 -23.04 -45.13
C ALA A 364 11.23 -23.17 -45.65
N HIS A 365 12.11 -22.20 -45.34
CA HIS A 365 13.52 -22.28 -45.69
C HIS A 365 14.21 -23.51 -45.05
N TYR A 366 13.94 -23.77 -43.77
CA TYR A 366 14.48 -24.91 -43.03
C TYR A 366 14.08 -26.26 -43.66
N ILE A 367 12.81 -26.39 -44.00
CA ILE A 367 12.29 -27.61 -44.65
C ILE A 367 12.93 -27.81 -46.03
N ASN A 368 13.05 -26.76 -46.84
CA ASN A 368 13.60 -26.82 -48.18
C ASN A 368 15.12 -27.10 -48.21
N HIS A 369 15.84 -26.82 -47.10
CA HIS A 369 17.28 -27.06 -46.97
C HIS A 369 17.59 -28.29 -46.10
N GLN A 370 16.77 -29.32 -46.21
CA GLN A 370 16.98 -30.62 -45.51
C GLN A 370 17.16 -30.50 -43.99
N PHE A 371 16.41 -29.59 -43.40
CA PHE A 371 16.43 -29.34 -41.94
C PHE A 371 17.77 -28.80 -41.40
N VAL A 372 18.54 -28.08 -42.21
CA VAL A 372 19.78 -27.43 -41.80
C VAL A 372 19.60 -25.91 -41.82
N LEU A 373 20.01 -25.25 -40.72
CA LEU A 373 20.08 -23.79 -40.62
C LEU A 373 21.53 -23.33 -40.82
N ASN A 374 21.77 -22.42 -41.76
CA ASN A 374 23.05 -21.80 -41.95
C ASN A 374 23.29 -20.74 -40.84
N GLU A 375 24.39 -20.86 -40.08
CA GLU A 375 24.65 -20.01 -38.88
C GLU A 375 24.67 -18.50 -39.16
N GLY A 376 25.06 -18.04 -40.33
CA GLY A 376 25.10 -16.59 -40.66
C GLY A 376 23.84 -16.09 -41.41
N SER A 377 22.82 -16.90 -41.61
CA SER A 377 21.67 -16.51 -42.41
C SER A 377 20.86 -15.38 -41.77
N LYS A 378 20.54 -14.33 -42.53
CA LYS A 378 19.60 -13.26 -42.13
C LYS A 378 18.22 -13.79 -41.82
N LEU A 379 17.84 -14.94 -42.37
CA LEU A 379 16.55 -15.57 -42.07
C LEU A 379 16.43 -16.01 -40.60
N ASN A 380 17.55 -16.37 -39.94
CA ASN A 380 17.52 -16.72 -38.52
C ASN A 380 17.12 -15.48 -37.67
N TYR A 381 17.65 -14.32 -38.01
CA TYR A 381 17.33 -13.06 -37.33
C TYR A 381 15.87 -12.64 -37.59
N LEU A 382 15.40 -12.79 -38.81
CA LEU A 382 13.99 -12.55 -39.17
C LEU A 382 13.06 -13.50 -38.44
N GLY A 383 13.41 -14.79 -38.33
CA GLY A 383 12.63 -15.77 -37.59
C GLY A 383 12.54 -15.43 -36.10
N VAL A 384 13.67 -15.05 -35.47
CA VAL A 384 13.66 -14.61 -34.08
C VAL A 384 12.87 -13.30 -33.87
N THR A 385 12.93 -12.37 -34.85
CA THR A 385 12.07 -11.18 -34.85
C THR A 385 10.60 -11.58 -34.96
N GLY A 386 10.28 -12.58 -35.78
CA GLY A 386 8.93 -13.13 -35.86
C GLY A 386 8.40 -13.69 -34.54
N LEU A 387 9.25 -14.44 -33.84
CA LEU A 387 8.90 -14.94 -32.49
C LEU A 387 8.66 -13.80 -31.50
N LEU A 388 9.51 -12.77 -31.51
CA LEU A 388 9.31 -11.59 -30.64
C LEU A 388 7.98 -10.90 -30.95
N LEU A 389 7.63 -10.72 -32.21
CA LEU A 389 6.35 -10.10 -32.60
C LEU A 389 5.14 -10.96 -32.18
N MET A 390 5.22 -12.28 -32.31
CA MET A 390 4.17 -13.19 -31.84
C MET A 390 3.97 -13.08 -30.33
N ILE A 391 5.07 -13.14 -29.56
CA ILE A 391 5.04 -13.00 -28.10
C ILE A 391 4.46 -11.64 -27.72
N THR A 392 4.94 -10.56 -28.34
CA THR A 392 4.47 -9.19 -28.08
C THR A 392 2.98 -9.05 -28.38
N GLY A 393 2.52 -9.57 -29.53
CA GLY A 393 1.12 -9.57 -29.92
C GLY A 393 0.24 -10.31 -28.92
N PHE A 394 0.62 -11.53 -28.54
CA PHE A 394 -0.14 -12.33 -27.58
C PHE A 394 -0.17 -11.66 -26.17
N MET A 395 0.96 -11.16 -25.70
CA MET A 395 1.03 -10.44 -24.41
C MET A 395 0.19 -9.16 -24.42
N THR A 396 0.19 -8.41 -25.53
CA THR A 396 -0.64 -7.20 -25.68
C THR A 396 -2.12 -7.55 -25.67
N PHE A 397 -2.52 -8.62 -26.32
CA PHE A 397 -3.90 -9.12 -26.34
C PHE A 397 -4.36 -9.49 -24.92
N THR A 398 -3.62 -10.35 -24.23
CA THR A 398 -3.97 -10.80 -22.88
C THR A 398 -4.00 -9.64 -21.87
N PHE A 399 -3.03 -8.72 -21.95
CA PHE A 399 -3.01 -7.49 -21.15
C PHE A 399 -4.26 -6.64 -21.41
N THR A 400 -4.66 -6.45 -22.68
CA THR A 400 -5.83 -5.64 -23.03
C THR A 400 -7.11 -6.23 -22.45
N LEU A 401 -7.28 -7.55 -22.54
CA LEU A 401 -8.41 -8.25 -21.93
C LEU A 401 -8.46 -8.02 -20.41
N LEU A 402 -7.32 -8.20 -19.73
CA LEU A 402 -7.24 -8.01 -18.27
C LEU A 402 -7.51 -6.56 -17.88
N LEU A 403 -6.92 -5.58 -18.60
CA LEU A 403 -7.12 -4.16 -18.30
C LEU A 403 -8.60 -3.77 -18.39
N HIS A 404 -9.29 -4.19 -19.43
CA HIS A 404 -10.71 -3.89 -19.60
C HIS A 404 -11.61 -4.69 -18.65
N SER A 405 -11.27 -5.95 -18.35
CA SER A 405 -12.01 -6.76 -17.37
C SER A 405 -11.91 -6.18 -15.95
N THR A 406 -10.72 -5.75 -15.55
CA THR A 406 -10.52 -5.13 -14.22
C THR A 406 -11.28 -3.82 -14.08
N SER A 407 -11.37 -3.02 -15.15
CA SER A 407 -12.15 -1.78 -15.12
C SER A 407 -13.63 -2.02 -14.83
N VAL A 408 -14.23 -3.07 -15.37
CA VAL A 408 -15.64 -3.42 -15.11
C VAL A 408 -15.88 -3.81 -13.65
N VAL A 409 -14.91 -4.47 -13.00
CA VAL A 409 -15.02 -4.89 -11.60
C VAL A 409 -14.78 -3.72 -10.64
N VAL A 410 -13.82 -2.86 -10.93
CA VAL A 410 -13.48 -1.71 -10.07
C VAL A 410 -14.58 -0.65 -10.08
N TRP A 411 -15.26 -0.44 -11.21
CA TRP A 411 -16.36 0.54 -11.32
C TRP A 411 -17.71 0.06 -10.74
N ARG A 412 -17.81 -1.19 -10.31
CA ARG A 412 -19.00 -1.71 -9.59
C ARG A 412 -18.94 -1.54 -8.07
N LYS A 413 -17.86 -0.97 -7.54
CA LYS A 413 -17.67 -0.64 -6.12
C LYS A 413 -17.74 0.86 -5.90
#